data_76f48d98c114c4768d8671feb022f152
#
_entry.id   76f48d98c114c4768d8671feb022f152
#
_cell.length_a   1.000
_cell.length_b   1.000
_cell.length_c   1.000
_cell.angle_alpha   90.00
_cell.angle_beta   90.00
_cell.angle_gamma   90.00
#
_symmetry.space_group_name_H-M   'P 1'
#
loop_
_entity.id
_entity.type
_entity.pdbx_description
1 polymer ?
#
loop_
_entity_poly.entity_id
_entity_poly.type
_entity_poly.pdbx_seq_one_letter_code
_entity_poly.pdbx_strand_id
1 'polypeptide(L)'
;RHNVMNALAAATVAMRYGMAPETVARILASQHTISPHRMALSTVNREGTSFTLIDDSFNANPDSMKAGLNGLKAWNSNDGKEPFRVALLGAMLELGVDETALHTSIGTYAAELGIDAIIAVGSAQDQHLDALAQALADGARQSQFASVDCVHDIDAAEQLVIDLARNHPDAVVLLKGSHASGLSALAERWAKN
;
A
#
# COMPACT_ATOMS: atom_id res chain seq x y z
N ARG A 1 11.85 -8.14 -2.35
CA ARG A 1 12.30 -9.01 -3.47
C ARG A 1 12.27 -8.31 -4.82
N HIS A 2 11.22 -7.53 -5.16
CA HIS A 2 11.11 -6.84 -6.46
C HIS A 2 12.25 -5.86 -6.72
N ASN A 3 12.63 -5.05 -5.74
CA ASN A 3 13.74 -4.10 -5.87
C ASN A 3 15.09 -4.80 -6.10
N VAL A 4 15.28 -6.01 -5.57
CA VAL A 4 16.50 -6.81 -5.82
C VAL A 4 16.58 -7.23 -7.28
N MET A 5 15.50 -7.67 -7.90
CA MET A 5 15.48 -8.03 -9.33
C MET A 5 15.77 -6.83 -10.23
N ASN A 6 15.18 -5.67 -9.91
CA ASN A 6 15.46 -4.43 -10.63
C ASN A 6 16.94 -3.99 -10.48
N ALA A 7 17.49 -4.10 -9.28
CA ALA A 7 18.89 -3.81 -9.01
C ALA A 7 19.82 -4.76 -9.78
N LEU A 8 19.50 -6.06 -9.81
CA LEU A 8 20.26 -7.05 -10.58
C LEU A 8 20.21 -6.78 -12.09
N ALA A 9 19.04 -6.42 -12.63
CA ALA A 9 18.90 -6.05 -14.03
C ALA A 9 19.73 -4.80 -14.36
N ALA A 10 19.64 -3.76 -13.56
CA ALA A 10 20.44 -2.54 -13.72
C ALA A 10 21.94 -2.81 -13.62
N ALA A 11 22.37 -3.64 -12.64
CA ALA A 11 23.75 -4.06 -12.46
C ALA A 11 24.27 -4.82 -13.69
N THR A 12 23.48 -5.76 -14.22
CA THR A 12 23.85 -6.53 -15.42
C THR A 12 24.08 -5.63 -16.63
N VAL A 13 23.19 -4.65 -16.85
CA VAL A 13 23.34 -3.67 -17.92
C VAL A 13 24.58 -2.82 -17.72
N ALA A 14 24.77 -2.25 -16.51
CA ALA A 14 25.92 -1.41 -16.19
C ALA A 14 27.26 -2.14 -16.42
N MET A 15 27.36 -3.39 -15.93
CA MET A 15 28.57 -4.22 -16.14
C MET A 15 28.77 -4.58 -17.63
N ARG A 16 27.70 -4.79 -18.39
CA ARG A 16 27.78 -5.04 -19.84
C ARG A 16 28.33 -3.82 -20.59
N TYR A 17 28.09 -2.61 -20.08
CA TYR A 17 28.66 -1.35 -20.60
C TYR A 17 30.01 -0.99 -19.98
N GLY A 18 30.68 -1.92 -19.30
CA GLY A 18 32.06 -1.78 -18.82
C GLY A 18 32.21 -1.18 -17.41
N MET A 19 31.13 -1.02 -16.66
CA MET A 19 31.26 -0.59 -15.26
C MET A 19 31.80 -1.71 -14.38
N ALA A 20 32.80 -1.41 -13.55
CA ALA A 20 33.38 -2.39 -12.61
C ALA A 20 32.35 -2.84 -11.56
N PRO A 21 32.29 -4.15 -11.20
CA PRO A 21 31.35 -4.68 -10.22
C PRO A 21 31.36 -3.95 -8.87
N GLU A 22 32.54 -3.54 -8.40
CA GLU A 22 32.72 -2.81 -7.14
C GLU A 22 32.07 -1.43 -7.19
N THR A 23 32.13 -0.76 -8.35
CA THR A 23 31.47 0.52 -8.58
C THR A 23 29.95 0.35 -8.58
N VAL A 24 29.44 -0.67 -9.25
CA VAL A 24 28.00 -1.00 -9.25
C VAL A 24 27.51 -1.27 -7.83
N ALA A 25 28.21 -2.13 -7.07
CA ALA A 25 27.86 -2.45 -5.70
C ALA A 25 27.83 -1.21 -4.81
N ARG A 26 28.83 -0.33 -4.92
CA ARG A 26 28.90 0.92 -4.15
C ARG A 26 27.74 1.87 -4.48
N ILE A 27 27.39 2.00 -5.77
CA ILE A 27 26.27 2.85 -6.21
C ILE A 27 24.95 2.28 -5.68
N LEU A 28 24.72 0.97 -5.79
CA LEU A 28 23.51 0.35 -5.27
C LEU A 28 23.41 0.49 -3.74
N ALA A 29 24.50 0.34 -3.02
CA ALA A 29 24.54 0.49 -1.56
C ALA A 29 24.30 1.94 -1.10
N SER A 30 24.58 2.93 -1.94
CA SER A 30 24.35 4.34 -1.63
C SER A 30 22.92 4.82 -1.90
N GLN A 31 22.07 3.98 -2.48
CA GLN A 31 20.68 4.34 -2.77
C GLN A 31 19.80 4.08 -1.54
N HIS A 32 19.45 5.16 -0.82
CA HIS A 32 18.57 5.09 0.35
C HIS A 32 17.09 5.27 -0.02
N THR A 33 16.80 5.95 -1.13
CA THR A 33 15.42 6.14 -1.65
C THR A 33 15.45 5.93 -3.15
N ILE A 34 14.76 4.89 -3.63
CA ILE A 34 14.78 4.52 -5.04
C ILE A 34 13.71 5.30 -5.81
N SER A 35 12.54 5.48 -5.22
CA SER A 35 11.41 6.22 -5.80
C SER A 35 10.42 6.57 -4.69
N PRO A 36 9.80 7.75 -4.70
CA PRO A 36 8.71 8.05 -3.77
C PRO A 36 7.56 7.07 -3.96
N HIS A 37 6.78 6.87 -2.91
CA HIS A 37 5.56 6.03 -2.92
C HIS A 37 5.79 4.56 -3.34
N ARG A 38 7.00 4.00 -3.09
CA ARG A 38 7.33 2.58 -3.34
C ARG A 38 7.88 1.91 -2.10
N MET A 39 6.98 1.33 -1.29
CA MET A 39 7.30 0.68 -0.01
C MET A 39 8.12 1.60 0.92
N ALA A 40 7.84 2.89 0.89
CA ALA A 40 8.50 3.87 1.76
C ALA A 40 7.94 3.75 3.18
N LEU A 41 8.85 3.70 4.16
CA LEU A 41 8.51 3.58 5.58
C LEU A 41 8.66 4.92 6.26
N SER A 42 7.66 5.30 7.06
CA SER A 42 7.70 6.49 7.91
C SER A 42 6.82 6.32 9.13
N THR A 43 7.00 7.19 10.12
CA THR A 43 6.07 7.35 11.23
C THR A 43 5.24 8.59 10.97
N VAL A 44 3.93 8.46 11.01
CA VAL A 44 2.98 9.56 10.90
C VAL A 44 2.51 9.96 12.28
N ASN A 45 2.52 11.28 12.57
CA ASN A 45 1.95 11.85 13.77
C ASN A 45 0.81 12.79 13.37
N ARG A 46 -0.41 12.46 13.75
CA ARG A 46 -1.62 13.21 13.38
C ARG A 46 -2.61 13.26 14.54
N GLU A 47 -3.15 14.43 14.79
CA GLU A 47 -4.23 14.66 15.78
C GLU A 47 -3.99 13.95 17.13
N GLY A 48 -2.76 13.96 17.62
CA GLY A 48 -2.38 13.36 18.90
C GLY A 48 -2.23 11.84 18.88
N THR A 49 -2.32 11.20 17.72
CA THR A 49 -2.00 9.77 17.53
C THR A 49 -0.78 9.56 16.64
N SER A 50 -0.25 8.35 16.64
CA SER A 50 0.93 7.96 15.86
C SER A 50 0.75 6.56 15.30
N PHE A 51 1.21 6.32 14.06
CA PHE A 51 1.20 5.01 13.43
C PHE A 51 2.36 4.85 12.45
N THR A 52 2.71 3.60 12.13
CA THR A 52 3.69 3.30 11.08
C THR A 52 3.00 3.31 9.73
N LEU A 53 3.58 4.03 8.77
CA LEU A 53 3.11 4.08 7.38
C LEU A 53 4.03 3.27 6.47
N ILE A 54 3.42 2.40 5.66
CA ILE A 54 4.02 1.75 4.48
C ILE A 54 3.38 2.39 3.26
N ASP A 55 4.07 3.33 2.64
CA ASP A 55 3.58 4.02 1.44
C ASP A 55 4.02 3.28 0.18
N ASP A 56 3.08 2.62 -0.49
CA ASP A 56 3.25 1.94 -1.79
C ASP A 56 2.19 2.42 -2.80
N SER A 57 1.89 3.71 -2.78
CA SER A 57 0.79 4.36 -3.49
C SER A 57 1.16 4.89 -4.88
N PHE A 58 2.33 4.52 -5.43
CA PHE A 58 2.74 4.97 -6.77
C PHE A 58 1.89 4.37 -7.89
N ASN A 59 1.67 3.06 -7.84
CA ASN A 59 0.87 2.32 -8.82
C ASN A 59 0.41 0.99 -8.24
N ALA A 60 -0.61 0.39 -8.87
CA ALA A 60 -1.16 -0.89 -8.45
C ALA A 60 -1.53 -1.79 -9.64
N ASN A 61 -1.23 -3.07 -9.48
CA ASN A 61 -1.73 -4.19 -10.26
C ASN A 61 -1.92 -5.39 -9.32
N PRO A 62 -2.60 -6.47 -9.73
CA PRO A 62 -2.92 -7.58 -8.84
C PRO A 62 -1.70 -8.18 -8.12
N ASP A 63 -0.59 -8.38 -8.82
CA ASP A 63 0.62 -8.97 -8.22
C ASP A 63 1.27 -8.02 -7.21
N SER A 64 1.32 -6.72 -7.52
CA SER A 64 1.88 -5.73 -6.61
C SER A 64 0.97 -5.48 -5.40
N MET A 65 -0.36 -5.57 -5.55
CA MET A 65 -1.30 -5.52 -4.43
C MET A 65 -1.06 -6.67 -3.47
N LYS A 66 -0.99 -7.90 -3.97
CA LYS A 66 -0.67 -9.08 -3.16
C LYS A 66 0.70 -8.96 -2.49
N ALA A 67 1.71 -8.44 -3.20
CA ALA A 67 3.05 -8.24 -2.63
C ALA A 67 3.04 -7.22 -1.48
N GLY A 68 2.33 -6.09 -1.63
CA GLY A 68 2.16 -5.09 -0.58
C GLY A 68 1.43 -5.63 0.64
N LEU A 69 0.32 -6.35 0.43
CA LEU A 69 -0.47 -6.99 1.49
C LEU A 69 0.35 -8.05 2.25
N ASN A 70 1.12 -8.87 1.54
CA ASN A 70 2.06 -9.81 2.19
C ASN A 70 3.15 -9.09 2.99
N GLY A 71 3.62 -7.94 2.50
CA GLY A 71 4.55 -7.08 3.23
C GLY A 71 3.95 -6.55 4.52
N LEU A 72 2.71 -6.08 4.47
CA LEU A 72 1.96 -5.64 5.65
C LEU A 72 1.75 -6.80 6.65
N LYS A 73 1.35 -7.98 6.17
CA LYS A 73 1.14 -9.17 7.03
C LYS A 73 2.44 -9.61 7.71
N ALA A 74 3.56 -9.55 6.99
CA ALA A 74 4.87 -9.92 7.52
C ALA A 74 5.50 -8.87 8.43
N TRP A 75 4.87 -7.69 8.54
CA TRP A 75 5.36 -6.64 9.42
C TRP A 75 5.17 -7.03 10.89
N ASN A 76 6.23 -6.93 11.66
CA ASN A 76 6.20 -7.11 13.11
C ASN A 76 6.75 -5.86 13.79
N SER A 77 6.17 -5.49 14.91
CA SER A 77 6.70 -4.44 15.75
C SER A 77 8.05 -4.86 16.39
N ASN A 78 8.89 -3.88 16.73
CA ASN A 78 10.21 -4.13 17.30
C ASN A 78 10.17 -4.88 18.67
N ASP A 79 9.02 -4.89 19.34
CA ASP A 79 8.79 -5.59 20.61
C ASP A 79 8.27 -7.03 20.43
N GLY A 80 8.16 -7.52 19.18
CA GLY A 80 7.71 -8.85 18.84
C GLY A 80 6.21 -9.09 18.96
N LYS A 81 5.41 -8.04 19.21
CA LYS A 81 3.95 -8.13 19.20
C LYS A 81 3.41 -8.01 17.79
N GLU A 82 2.29 -8.66 17.53
CA GLU A 82 1.54 -8.45 16.31
C GLU A 82 0.88 -7.07 16.33
N PRO A 83 1.19 -6.18 15.36
CA PRO A 83 0.56 -4.87 15.27
C PRO A 83 -0.86 -4.97 14.73
N PHE A 84 -1.66 -3.95 14.96
CA PHE A 84 -2.94 -3.78 14.26
C PHE A 84 -2.69 -3.33 12.82
N ARG A 85 -3.12 -4.12 11.84
CA ARG A 85 -2.81 -3.94 10.42
C ARG A 85 -3.97 -3.31 9.68
N VAL A 86 -3.73 -2.18 9.04
CA VAL A 86 -4.71 -1.44 8.25
C VAL A 86 -4.25 -1.38 6.80
N ALA A 87 -5.11 -1.76 5.86
CA ALA A 87 -4.85 -1.62 4.43
C ALA A 87 -5.80 -0.59 3.81
N LEU A 88 -5.27 0.57 3.37
CA LEU A 88 -5.97 1.50 2.49
C LEU A 88 -5.69 1.10 1.05
N LEU A 89 -6.72 0.67 0.35
CA LEU A 89 -6.60 0.11 -0.99
C LEU A 89 -7.41 0.94 -1.98
N GLY A 90 -6.72 1.53 -2.95
CA GLY A 90 -7.33 2.23 -4.08
C GLY A 90 -7.41 1.34 -5.31
N ALA A 91 -8.06 1.86 -6.36
CA ALA A 91 -8.25 1.15 -7.61
C ALA A 91 -6.92 0.80 -8.31
N MET A 92 -6.93 -0.34 -8.98
CA MET A 92 -5.95 -0.73 -9.99
C MET A 92 -6.51 -0.34 -11.37
N LEU A 93 -5.70 0.25 -12.21
CA LEU A 93 -6.13 0.69 -13.55
C LEU A 93 -5.44 -0.10 -14.67
N GLU A 94 -5.97 0.04 -15.89
CA GLU A 94 -5.43 -0.59 -17.10
C GLU A 94 -5.44 -2.14 -17.06
N LEU A 95 -6.42 -2.73 -16.37
CA LEU A 95 -6.56 -4.19 -16.23
C LEU A 95 -7.43 -4.85 -17.31
N GLY A 96 -8.08 -4.05 -18.15
CA GLY A 96 -8.96 -4.56 -19.19
C GLY A 96 -10.32 -5.04 -18.66
N VAL A 97 -10.93 -6.01 -19.34
CA VAL A 97 -12.33 -6.41 -19.11
C VAL A 97 -12.58 -7.10 -17.75
N ASP A 98 -11.56 -7.63 -17.12
CA ASP A 98 -11.67 -8.39 -15.86
C ASP A 98 -11.44 -7.54 -14.59
N GLU A 99 -11.36 -6.23 -14.74
CA GLU A 99 -10.95 -5.33 -13.66
C GLU A 99 -11.80 -5.47 -12.38
N THR A 100 -13.12 -5.55 -12.50
CA THR A 100 -14.03 -5.73 -11.35
C THR A 100 -13.75 -7.05 -10.61
N ALA A 101 -13.61 -8.15 -11.34
CA ALA A 101 -13.30 -9.46 -10.75
C ALA A 101 -11.92 -9.47 -10.07
N LEU A 102 -10.94 -8.77 -10.65
CA LEU A 102 -9.60 -8.62 -10.07
C LEU A 102 -9.65 -7.81 -8.77
N HIS A 103 -10.43 -6.72 -8.69
CA HIS A 103 -10.61 -5.95 -7.46
C HIS A 103 -11.28 -6.79 -6.37
N THR A 104 -12.37 -7.52 -6.71
CA THR A 104 -13.01 -8.45 -5.79
C THR A 104 -12.01 -9.49 -5.25
N SER A 105 -11.18 -10.06 -6.13
CA SER A 105 -10.19 -11.06 -5.74
C SER A 105 -9.11 -10.50 -4.78
N ILE A 106 -8.71 -9.25 -4.95
CA ILE A 106 -7.76 -8.58 -4.04
C ILE A 106 -8.40 -8.32 -2.68
N GLY A 107 -9.67 -7.90 -2.64
CA GLY A 107 -10.41 -7.73 -1.39
C GLY A 107 -10.49 -9.04 -0.61
N THR A 108 -10.91 -10.13 -1.27
CA THR A 108 -10.94 -11.47 -0.68
C THR A 108 -9.56 -11.88 -0.16
N TYR A 109 -8.52 -11.68 -0.97
CA TYR A 109 -7.15 -12.01 -0.58
C TYR A 109 -6.67 -11.24 0.66
N ALA A 110 -6.97 -9.93 0.75
CA ALA A 110 -6.59 -9.12 1.91
C ALA A 110 -7.25 -9.63 3.20
N ALA A 111 -8.54 -9.99 3.12
CA ALA A 111 -9.29 -10.52 4.25
C ALA A 111 -8.79 -11.92 4.67
N GLU A 112 -8.49 -12.81 3.72
CA GLU A 112 -7.93 -14.15 3.97
C GLU A 112 -6.53 -14.10 4.61
N LEU A 113 -5.74 -13.04 4.32
CA LEU A 113 -4.46 -12.82 5.00
C LEU A 113 -4.62 -12.45 6.48
N GLY A 114 -5.84 -12.13 6.93
CA GLY A 114 -6.09 -11.67 8.29
C GLY A 114 -5.51 -10.25 8.51
N ILE A 115 -5.80 -9.33 7.60
CA ILE A 115 -5.62 -7.90 7.81
C ILE A 115 -6.78 -7.42 8.69
N ASP A 116 -6.49 -6.64 9.74
CA ASP A 116 -7.48 -6.30 10.77
C ASP A 116 -8.52 -5.30 10.27
N ALA A 117 -8.11 -4.30 9.48
CA ALA A 117 -9.00 -3.34 8.84
C ALA A 117 -8.64 -3.11 7.37
N ILE A 118 -9.64 -3.13 6.50
CA ILE A 118 -9.51 -2.89 5.06
C ILE A 118 -10.39 -1.69 4.71
N ILE A 119 -9.79 -0.63 4.18
CA ILE A 119 -10.48 0.56 3.73
C ILE A 119 -10.32 0.67 2.22
N ALA A 120 -11.37 0.40 1.48
CA ALA A 120 -11.42 0.60 0.04
C ALA A 120 -11.70 2.09 -0.24
N VAL A 121 -10.86 2.71 -1.07
CA VAL A 121 -10.94 4.15 -1.36
C VAL A 121 -11.35 4.37 -2.80
N GLY A 122 -12.59 4.85 -2.98
CA GLY A 122 -13.17 5.24 -4.25
C GLY A 122 -13.05 6.74 -4.51
N SER A 123 -13.99 7.26 -5.29
CA SER A 123 -14.05 8.68 -5.65
C SER A 123 -15.49 9.12 -5.88
N ALA A 124 -15.95 10.14 -5.15
CA ALA A 124 -17.26 10.74 -5.38
C ALA A 124 -17.38 11.44 -6.75
N GLN A 125 -16.24 11.79 -7.38
CA GLN A 125 -16.18 12.47 -8.67
C GLN A 125 -16.00 11.50 -9.85
N ASP A 126 -15.59 10.25 -9.58
CA ASP A 126 -15.35 9.24 -10.62
C ASP A 126 -16.08 7.94 -10.26
N GLN A 127 -17.24 7.74 -10.89
CA GLN A 127 -18.08 6.56 -10.66
C GLN A 127 -17.36 5.24 -10.98
N HIS A 128 -16.40 5.26 -11.90
CA HIS A 128 -15.63 4.07 -12.24
C HIS A 128 -14.70 3.67 -11.10
N LEU A 129 -13.91 4.62 -10.58
CA LEU A 129 -13.06 4.38 -9.41
C LEU A 129 -13.87 3.95 -8.18
N ASP A 130 -15.05 4.53 -8.02
CA ASP A 130 -15.95 4.18 -6.91
C ASP A 130 -16.49 2.77 -7.03
N ALA A 131 -16.90 2.35 -8.22
CA ALA A 131 -17.36 0.98 -8.47
C ALA A 131 -16.25 -0.06 -8.25
N LEU A 132 -14.99 0.27 -8.59
CA LEU A 132 -13.84 -0.60 -8.36
C LEU A 132 -13.51 -0.73 -6.86
N ALA A 133 -13.59 0.37 -6.10
CA ALA A 133 -13.44 0.34 -4.65
C ALA A 133 -14.54 -0.48 -3.98
N GLN A 134 -15.79 -0.34 -4.45
CA GLN A 134 -16.91 -1.15 -3.96
C GLN A 134 -16.69 -2.64 -4.24
N ALA A 135 -16.23 -3.02 -5.43
CA ALA A 135 -15.92 -4.42 -5.78
C ALA A 135 -14.83 -5.02 -4.86
N LEU A 136 -13.80 -4.22 -4.53
CA LEU A 136 -12.77 -4.61 -3.58
C LEU A 136 -13.36 -4.82 -2.18
N ALA A 137 -14.16 -3.88 -1.68
CA ALA A 137 -14.81 -3.98 -0.39
C ALA A 137 -15.76 -5.20 -0.31
N ASP A 138 -16.50 -5.47 -1.38
CA ASP A 138 -17.42 -6.62 -1.44
C ASP A 138 -16.65 -7.94 -1.41
N GLY A 139 -15.50 -8.02 -2.08
CA GLY A 139 -14.59 -9.16 -1.97
C GLY A 139 -14.09 -9.38 -0.53
N ALA A 140 -13.69 -8.30 0.14
CA ALA A 140 -13.19 -8.37 1.51
C ALA A 140 -14.30 -8.78 2.52
N ARG A 141 -15.54 -8.32 2.32
CA ARG A 141 -16.71 -8.65 3.17
C ARG A 141 -17.14 -10.11 3.09
N GLN A 142 -16.69 -10.88 2.10
CA GLN A 142 -16.94 -12.31 2.06
C GLN A 142 -16.26 -13.07 3.20
N SER A 143 -15.24 -12.49 3.82
CA SER A 143 -14.58 -12.99 5.02
C SER A 143 -15.14 -12.30 6.27
N GLN A 144 -15.32 -13.05 7.36
CA GLN A 144 -15.85 -12.53 8.63
C GLN A 144 -14.77 -11.95 9.56
N PHE A 145 -13.51 -11.91 9.13
CA PHE A 145 -12.38 -11.63 10.01
C PHE A 145 -11.84 -10.19 9.96
N ALA A 146 -12.21 -9.39 8.97
CA ALA A 146 -11.73 -8.03 8.82
C ALA A 146 -12.85 -7.00 9.02
N SER A 147 -12.53 -5.84 9.60
CA SER A 147 -13.36 -4.65 9.47
C SER A 147 -13.21 -4.11 8.04
N VAL A 148 -14.31 -3.86 7.35
CA VAL A 148 -14.29 -3.44 5.94
C VAL A 148 -15.14 -2.19 5.74
N ASP A 149 -14.46 -1.09 5.40
CA ASP A 149 -15.06 0.17 5.02
C ASP A 149 -14.85 0.46 3.53
N CYS A 150 -15.81 1.15 2.91
CA CYS A 150 -15.68 1.71 1.58
C CYS A 150 -15.99 3.20 1.66
N VAL A 151 -15.04 4.02 1.28
CA VAL A 151 -15.15 5.48 1.34
C VAL A 151 -15.00 6.11 -0.04
N HIS A 152 -15.59 7.28 -0.24
CA HIS A 152 -15.68 7.93 -1.53
C HIS A 152 -14.71 9.10 -1.70
N ASP A 153 -13.87 9.37 -0.70
CA ASP A 153 -12.86 10.43 -0.72
C ASP A 153 -11.72 10.16 0.27
N ILE A 154 -10.65 10.89 0.08
CA ILE A 154 -9.41 10.78 0.86
C ILE A 154 -9.57 11.30 2.29
N ASP A 155 -10.42 12.29 2.51
CA ASP A 155 -10.60 12.90 3.84
C ASP A 155 -11.34 11.93 4.77
N ALA A 156 -12.35 11.23 4.25
CA ALA A 156 -13.01 10.14 4.97
C ALA A 156 -12.04 8.98 5.27
N ALA A 157 -11.17 8.62 4.30
CA ALA A 157 -10.16 7.60 4.50
C ALA A 157 -9.16 8.00 5.59
N GLU A 158 -8.67 9.26 5.58
CA GLU A 158 -7.76 9.79 6.61
C GLU A 158 -8.40 9.71 8.00
N GLN A 159 -9.67 10.15 8.12
CA GLN A 159 -10.36 10.14 9.41
C GLN A 159 -10.50 8.74 10.00
N LEU A 160 -10.87 7.74 9.17
CA LEU A 160 -10.94 6.35 9.62
C LEU A 160 -9.59 5.82 10.11
N VAL A 161 -8.50 6.14 9.41
CA VAL A 161 -7.15 5.73 9.86
C VAL A 161 -6.80 6.36 11.19
N ILE A 162 -7.07 7.66 11.37
CA ILE A 162 -6.80 8.38 12.62
C ILE A 162 -7.59 7.75 13.78
N ASP A 163 -8.86 7.44 13.56
CA ASP A 163 -9.72 6.83 14.58
C ASP A 163 -9.27 5.42 14.94
N LEU A 164 -8.86 4.61 13.95
CA LEU A 164 -8.26 3.31 14.20
C LEU A 164 -6.94 3.41 14.97
N ALA A 165 -6.05 4.33 14.58
CA ALA A 165 -4.76 4.53 15.25
C ALA A 165 -4.90 5.04 16.70
N ARG A 166 -5.96 5.80 17.02
CA ARG A 166 -6.26 6.19 18.41
C ARG A 166 -6.58 4.99 19.29
N ASN A 167 -7.25 4.00 18.74
CA ASN A 167 -7.63 2.79 19.46
C ASN A 167 -6.52 1.72 19.43
N HIS A 168 -5.60 1.81 18.47
CA HIS A 168 -4.51 0.87 18.23
C HIS A 168 -3.17 1.63 18.07
N PRO A 169 -2.48 1.97 19.18
CA PRO A 169 -1.23 2.76 19.12
C PRO A 169 -0.08 2.08 18.39
N ASP A 170 -0.19 0.78 18.12
CA ASP A 170 0.75 -0.06 17.38
C ASP A 170 0.34 -0.23 15.90
N ALA A 171 -0.62 0.54 15.42
CA ALA A 171 -1.14 0.41 14.06
C ALA A 171 -0.06 0.56 12.99
N VAL A 172 -0.12 -0.33 11.99
CA VAL A 172 0.67 -0.25 10.76
C VAL A 172 -0.28 -0.13 9.58
N VAL A 173 -0.10 0.92 8.80
CA VAL A 173 -0.99 1.32 7.72
C VAL A 173 -0.27 1.17 6.38
N LEU A 174 -0.84 0.38 5.47
CA LEU A 174 -0.40 0.29 4.08
C LEU A 174 -1.27 1.19 3.21
N LEU A 175 -0.67 2.10 2.44
CA LEU A 175 -1.31 2.78 1.32
C LEU A 175 -0.94 2.09 0.02
N LYS A 176 -1.95 1.62 -0.75
CA LYS A 176 -1.68 1.02 -2.06
C LYS A 176 -2.84 1.20 -3.03
N GLY A 177 -2.52 1.77 -4.19
CA GLY A 177 -3.47 2.03 -5.28
C GLY A 177 -2.76 2.60 -6.50
N SER A 178 -3.50 2.82 -7.58
CA SER A 178 -3.02 3.62 -8.71
C SER A 178 -2.88 5.09 -8.29
N HIS A 179 -2.12 5.86 -9.05
CA HIS A 179 -1.98 7.30 -8.79
C HIS A 179 -3.33 8.04 -8.77
N ALA A 180 -4.28 7.61 -9.61
CA ALA A 180 -5.62 8.19 -9.67
C ALA A 180 -6.47 7.97 -8.40
N SER A 181 -6.08 7.03 -7.52
CA SER A 181 -6.78 6.80 -6.24
C SER A 181 -6.57 7.93 -5.22
N GLY A 182 -5.63 8.86 -5.46
CA GLY A 182 -5.32 9.96 -4.55
C GLY A 182 -4.50 9.56 -3.31
N LEU A 183 -4.18 8.29 -3.11
CA LEU A 183 -3.45 7.81 -1.93
C LEU A 183 -2.03 8.38 -1.82
N SER A 184 -1.37 8.66 -2.95
CA SER A 184 -0.08 9.36 -2.94
C SER A 184 -0.17 10.79 -2.41
N ALA A 185 -1.26 11.51 -2.72
CA ALA A 185 -1.50 12.84 -2.16
C ALA A 185 -1.76 12.78 -0.64
N LEU A 186 -2.42 11.72 -0.16
CA LEU A 186 -2.60 11.47 1.28
C LEU A 186 -1.23 11.21 1.95
N ALA A 187 -0.38 10.38 1.36
CA ALA A 187 0.97 10.12 1.86
C ALA A 187 1.81 11.42 1.95
N GLU A 188 1.75 12.26 0.91
CA GLU A 188 2.42 13.57 0.91
C GLU A 188 1.87 14.52 1.98
N ARG A 189 0.56 14.50 2.22
CA ARG A 189 -0.09 15.27 3.29
C ARG A 189 0.44 14.84 4.66
N TRP A 190 0.60 13.54 4.89
CA TRP A 190 1.14 12.99 6.13
C TRP A 190 2.64 13.22 6.32
N ALA A 191 3.39 13.38 5.24
CA ALA A 191 4.83 13.66 5.30
C ALA A 191 5.17 15.13 5.65
N LYS A 192 4.20 16.05 5.59
CA LYS A 192 4.41 17.51 5.79
C LYS A 192 4.29 17.97 7.24
N ASN A 193 4.25 17.07 8.22
CA ASN A 193 4.13 17.45 9.64
C ASN A 193 5.22 16.82 10.49
#